data_ab6d9efd615638f9b32c707b2bb1a627
#
_entry.id   ab6d9efd615638f9b32c707b2bb1a627
#
_cell.length_a   1.000
_cell.length_b   1.000
_cell.length_c   1.000
_cell.angle_alpha   90.00
_cell.angle_beta   90.00
_cell.angle_gamma   90.00
#
_symmetry.space_group_name_H-M   'P 1'
#
loop_
_entity.id
_entity.type
_entity.pdbx_description
1 polymer ?
#
loop_
_entity_poly.entity_id
_entity_poly.type
_entity_poly.pdbx_seq_one_letter_code
_entity_poly.pdbx_strand_id
1 'polypeptide(L)'
;MVSVANNHVFDYGEQGFLDTLDALHAAGISYSGGGRNLTEASAVRYVVTGGRKIAIVSATEIERFYHFTQKAQKEKPGVLKTQQEEVWKKELKRAKKNSDYVIAYVHWGTEGKIHYGQDQTEIADLCVKAGADAVIGGHPHRLQGVEFIKNVPVAYSVGNFWFSTGKLYTTIAQIQIDDSGSLKLRMIPCIQDSLTPSILTEKKQIKAFYHYLADISDNVGIDEDGFFYPYKNVEKPGVSPYAYTSGRRYGQYFDDVDLDLKSIDIVGNLQ
;
A
#
# COMPACT_ATOMS: atom_id res chain seq x y z
N MET A 1 -13.42 -7.04 -2.91
CA MET A 1 -12.32 -7.41 -3.83
C MET A 1 -11.05 -7.60 -3.03
N VAL A 2 -10.18 -8.54 -3.44
CA VAL A 2 -8.87 -8.81 -2.81
C VAL A 2 -7.76 -8.80 -3.86
N SER A 3 -6.50 -8.51 -3.45
CA SER A 3 -5.33 -8.80 -4.27
C SER A 3 -4.81 -10.19 -3.93
N VAL A 4 -4.56 -11.01 -4.95
CA VAL A 4 -3.90 -12.31 -4.81
C VAL A 4 -2.44 -12.24 -5.30
N ALA A 5 -1.97 -11.06 -5.69
CA ALA A 5 -0.57 -10.83 -6.05
C ALA A 5 0.27 -10.69 -4.77
N ASN A 6 0.74 -11.79 -4.22
CA ASN A 6 1.64 -11.83 -3.07
C ASN A 6 2.54 -13.07 -3.11
N ASN A 7 3.57 -13.10 -2.28
CA ASN A 7 4.58 -14.16 -2.24
C ASN A 7 4.13 -15.45 -1.52
N HIS A 8 2.96 -15.45 -0.88
CA HIS A 8 2.43 -16.60 -0.13
C HIS A 8 1.33 -17.37 -0.87
N VAL A 9 0.85 -16.83 -1.99
CA VAL A 9 -0.29 -17.42 -2.69
C VAL A 9 -0.01 -18.82 -3.26
N PHE A 10 1.27 -19.20 -3.37
CA PHE A 10 1.72 -20.52 -3.78
C PHE A 10 2.27 -21.39 -2.65
N ASP A 11 2.04 -21.05 -1.38
CA ASP A 11 2.52 -21.83 -0.23
C ASP A 11 2.04 -23.30 -0.24
N TYR A 12 0.88 -23.53 -0.84
CA TYR A 12 0.31 -24.88 -1.07
C TYR A 12 0.38 -25.29 -2.55
N GLY A 13 1.31 -24.71 -3.30
CA GLY A 13 1.54 -25.03 -4.71
C GLY A 13 0.45 -24.50 -5.65
N GLU A 14 0.49 -24.96 -6.90
CA GLU A 14 -0.41 -24.51 -7.97
C GLU A 14 -1.86 -24.88 -7.67
N GLN A 15 -2.11 -26.11 -7.15
CA GLN A 15 -3.47 -26.52 -6.83
C GLN A 15 -4.08 -25.64 -5.74
N GLY A 16 -3.34 -25.34 -4.64
CA GLY A 16 -3.81 -24.46 -3.59
C GLY A 16 -4.09 -23.03 -4.07
N PHE A 17 -3.31 -22.55 -5.04
CA PHE A 17 -3.59 -21.27 -5.70
C PHE A 17 -4.90 -21.32 -6.51
N LEU A 18 -5.10 -22.37 -7.31
CA LEU A 18 -6.32 -22.55 -8.11
C LEU A 18 -7.55 -22.69 -7.22
N ASP A 19 -7.45 -23.49 -6.15
CA ASP A 19 -8.53 -23.65 -5.16
C ASP A 19 -8.90 -22.32 -4.48
N THR A 20 -7.88 -21.45 -4.24
CA THR A 20 -8.10 -20.09 -3.73
C THR A 20 -8.92 -19.26 -4.71
N LEU A 21 -8.58 -19.30 -6.00
CA LEU A 21 -9.35 -18.57 -7.03
C LEU A 21 -10.79 -19.09 -7.14
N ASP A 22 -10.99 -20.42 -7.05
CA ASP A 22 -12.32 -21.03 -7.06
C ASP A 22 -13.14 -20.65 -5.84
N ALA A 23 -12.54 -20.65 -4.66
CA ALA A 23 -13.20 -20.24 -3.42
C ALA A 23 -13.62 -18.76 -3.46
N LEU A 24 -12.75 -17.86 -3.96
CA LEU A 24 -13.08 -16.46 -4.13
C LEU A 24 -14.23 -16.27 -5.14
N HIS A 25 -14.19 -17.00 -6.24
CA HIS A 25 -15.25 -16.97 -7.25
C HIS A 25 -16.59 -17.45 -6.66
N ALA A 26 -16.59 -18.58 -5.97
CA ALA A 26 -17.79 -19.15 -5.32
C ALA A 26 -18.37 -18.20 -4.26
N ALA A 27 -17.52 -17.45 -3.56
CA ALA A 27 -17.93 -16.45 -2.57
C ALA A 27 -18.37 -15.11 -3.21
N GLY A 28 -18.32 -14.95 -4.53
CA GLY A 28 -18.61 -13.70 -5.21
C GLY A 28 -17.58 -12.59 -4.94
N ILE A 29 -16.37 -12.96 -4.49
CA ILE A 29 -15.29 -12.03 -4.19
C ILE A 29 -14.41 -11.86 -5.43
N SER A 30 -14.42 -10.68 -6.03
CA SER A 30 -13.51 -10.37 -7.12
C SER A 30 -12.06 -10.27 -6.63
N TYR A 31 -11.12 -10.65 -7.49
CA TYR A 31 -9.69 -10.61 -7.19
C TYR A 31 -8.88 -9.97 -8.33
N SER A 32 -7.66 -9.52 -8.03
CA SER A 32 -6.75 -8.86 -8.95
C SER A 32 -5.32 -9.38 -8.76
N GLY A 33 -4.53 -9.36 -9.83
CA GLY A 33 -3.09 -9.65 -9.76
C GLY A 33 -2.73 -11.13 -9.81
N GLY A 34 -3.68 -12.02 -10.03
CA GLY A 34 -3.46 -13.44 -10.24
C GLY A 34 -4.56 -14.06 -11.08
N GLY A 35 -4.31 -15.22 -11.65
CA GLY A 35 -5.27 -15.88 -12.53
C GLY A 35 -4.77 -17.21 -13.06
N ARG A 36 -5.65 -17.93 -13.79
CA ARG A 36 -5.39 -19.22 -14.43
C ARG A 36 -4.46 -19.12 -15.63
N ASN A 37 -4.26 -17.90 -16.09
CA ASN A 37 -3.35 -17.55 -17.18
C ASN A 37 -2.99 -16.04 -17.09
N LEU A 38 -2.08 -15.58 -17.96
CA LEU A 38 -1.63 -14.20 -17.97
C LEU A 38 -2.75 -13.20 -18.24
N THR A 39 -3.72 -13.53 -19.09
CA THR A 39 -4.84 -12.65 -19.41
C THR A 39 -5.70 -12.38 -18.17
N GLU A 40 -5.98 -13.43 -17.39
CA GLU A 40 -6.74 -13.31 -16.15
C GLU A 40 -5.93 -12.59 -15.05
N ALA A 41 -4.65 -12.96 -14.89
CA ALA A 41 -3.78 -12.39 -13.88
C ALA A 41 -3.54 -10.89 -14.08
N SER A 42 -3.47 -10.43 -15.33
CA SER A 42 -3.26 -9.02 -15.68
C SER A 42 -4.56 -8.23 -15.85
N ALA A 43 -5.72 -8.86 -15.66
CA ALA A 43 -7.00 -8.22 -15.88
C ALA A 43 -7.21 -7.03 -14.92
N VAL A 44 -7.48 -5.87 -15.50
CA VAL A 44 -7.86 -4.67 -14.75
C VAL A 44 -9.21 -4.88 -14.10
N ARG A 45 -9.34 -4.59 -12.82
CA ARG A 45 -10.62 -4.61 -12.12
C ARG A 45 -11.18 -3.19 -12.00
N TYR A 46 -12.48 -3.05 -12.13
CA TYR A 46 -13.15 -1.75 -12.09
C TYR A 46 -14.19 -1.73 -10.99
N VAL A 47 -14.22 -0.61 -10.27
CA VAL A 47 -15.25 -0.28 -9.27
C VAL A 47 -15.86 1.04 -9.69
N VAL A 48 -17.19 1.14 -9.62
CA VAL A 48 -17.91 2.40 -9.84
C VAL A 48 -18.47 2.87 -8.50
N THR A 49 -18.08 4.06 -8.09
CA THR A 49 -18.54 4.69 -6.86
C THR A 49 -18.60 6.21 -7.05
N GLY A 50 -19.65 6.86 -6.51
CA GLY A 50 -19.85 8.30 -6.68
C GLY A 50 -19.88 8.77 -8.14
N GLY A 51 -20.36 7.92 -9.07
CA GLY A 51 -20.36 8.22 -10.51
C GLY A 51 -18.98 8.15 -11.18
N ARG A 52 -17.92 7.77 -10.46
CA ARG A 52 -16.55 7.63 -10.97
C ARG A 52 -16.19 6.18 -11.16
N LYS A 53 -15.49 5.88 -12.25
CA LYS A 53 -14.96 4.56 -12.56
C LYS A 53 -13.50 4.47 -12.15
N ILE A 54 -13.21 3.62 -11.19
CA ILE A 54 -11.87 3.43 -10.63
C ILE A 54 -11.33 2.09 -11.10
N ALA A 55 -10.16 2.10 -11.73
CA ALA A 55 -9.43 0.90 -12.11
C ALA A 55 -8.47 0.49 -10.99
N ILE A 56 -8.38 -0.79 -10.72
CA ILE A 56 -7.44 -1.38 -9.79
C ILE A 56 -6.61 -2.42 -10.53
N VAL A 57 -5.30 -2.28 -10.45
CA VAL A 57 -4.32 -3.21 -11.04
C VAL A 57 -3.35 -3.62 -9.96
N SER A 58 -3.20 -4.93 -9.75
CA SER A 58 -2.32 -5.45 -8.69
C SER A 58 -1.18 -6.27 -9.29
N ALA A 59 0.01 -6.16 -8.70
CA ALA A 59 1.17 -6.97 -9.04
C ALA A 59 2.02 -7.26 -7.80
N THR A 60 2.91 -8.24 -7.87
CA THR A 60 3.92 -8.49 -6.85
C THR A 60 5.31 -8.41 -7.44
N GLU A 61 6.24 -7.86 -6.67
CA GLU A 61 7.68 -7.93 -6.94
C GLU A 61 8.27 -9.19 -6.31
N ILE A 62 7.74 -9.59 -5.15
CA ILE A 62 8.38 -10.51 -4.22
C ILE A 62 8.31 -11.95 -4.68
N GLU A 63 9.45 -12.64 -4.50
CA GLU A 63 9.57 -14.09 -4.60
C GLU A 63 9.97 -14.68 -3.26
N ARG A 64 9.32 -15.77 -2.87
CA ARG A 64 9.72 -16.48 -1.67
C ARG A 64 10.96 -17.32 -1.91
N PHE A 65 11.91 -17.32 -1.00
CA PHE A 65 13.20 -17.97 -1.15
C PHE A 65 13.14 -19.48 -1.41
N TYR A 66 12.14 -20.19 -0.85
CA TYR A 66 11.98 -21.65 -0.99
C TYR A 66 10.78 -22.08 -1.83
N HIS A 67 9.84 -21.18 -2.09
CA HIS A 67 8.66 -21.42 -2.88
C HIS A 67 8.48 -20.26 -3.85
N PHE A 68 8.91 -20.50 -5.08
CA PHE A 68 8.77 -19.48 -6.11
C PHE A 68 7.29 -19.15 -6.34
N THR A 69 6.95 -17.90 -6.14
CA THR A 69 5.65 -17.41 -6.57
C THR A 69 5.62 -17.44 -8.10
N GLN A 70 4.84 -18.35 -8.64
CA GLN A 70 4.79 -18.57 -10.09
C GLN A 70 4.23 -17.34 -10.80
N LYS A 71 4.98 -16.82 -11.77
CA LYS A 71 4.46 -15.79 -12.68
C LYS A 71 3.44 -16.39 -13.64
N ALA A 72 2.33 -15.69 -13.86
CA ALA A 72 1.37 -16.06 -14.86
C ALA A 72 1.96 -16.04 -16.28
N GLN A 73 1.63 -17.04 -17.09
CA GLN A 73 2.02 -17.14 -18.48
C GLN A 73 0.76 -17.37 -19.35
N LYS A 74 0.94 -17.39 -20.67
CA LYS A 74 -0.17 -17.51 -21.61
C LYS A 74 -1.12 -18.67 -21.26
N GLU A 75 -0.55 -19.83 -20.94
CA GLU A 75 -1.28 -21.09 -20.67
C GLU A 75 -0.97 -21.65 -19.26
N LYS A 76 -0.40 -20.80 -18.33
CA LYS A 76 -0.05 -21.24 -16.98
C LYS A 76 -0.62 -20.29 -15.94
N PRO A 77 -1.21 -20.81 -14.87
CA PRO A 77 -1.69 -19.99 -13.75
C PRO A 77 -0.53 -19.31 -13.05
N GLY A 78 -0.84 -18.22 -12.38
CA GLY A 78 0.15 -17.48 -11.61
C GLY A 78 -0.29 -16.08 -11.27
N VAL A 79 0.65 -15.32 -10.71
CA VAL A 79 0.47 -13.91 -10.39
C VAL A 79 1.08 -13.00 -11.45
N LEU A 80 0.55 -11.78 -11.55
CA LEU A 80 1.21 -10.72 -12.31
C LEU A 80 2.40 -10.22 -11.50
N LYS A 81 3.59 -10.25 -12.11
CA LYS A 81 4.82 -9.73 -11.51
C LYS A 81 5.21 -8.40 -12.10
N THR A 82 5.78 -7.51 -11.27
CA THR A 82 6.31 -6.22 -11.74
C THR A 82 7.44 -6.40 -12.74
N GLN A 83 8.20 -7.50 -12.66
CA GLN A 83 9.24 -7.88 -13.62
C GLN A 83 8.68 -8.25 -15.01
N GLN A 84 7.36 -8.49 -15.14
CA GLN A 84 6.69 -8.56 -16.43
C GLN A 84 6.34 -7.14 -16.91
N GLU A 85 7.34 -6.28 -16.95
CA GLU A 85 7.24 -4.83 -17.05
C GLU A 85 6.36 -4.37 -18.22
N GLU A 86 6.52 -4.96 -19.39
CA GLU A 86 5.72 -4.60 -20.57
C GLU A 86 4.23 -4.92 -20.39
N VAL A 87 3.92 -6.05 -19.72
CA VAL A 87 2.52 -6.40 -19.41
C VAL A 87 1.98 -5.43 -18.36
N TRP A 88 2.74 -5.19 -17.29
CA TRP A 88 2.37 -4.29 -16.21
C TRP A 88 2.09 -2.87 -16.71
N LYS A 89 3.02 -2.29 -17.48
CA LYS A 89 2.86 -0.97 -18.12
C LYS A 89 1.66 -0.91 -19.06
N LYS A 90 1.48 -1.96 -19.89
CA LYS A 90 0.36 -2.01 -20.83
C LYS A 90 -0.98 -1.98 -20.11
N GLU A 91 -1.12 -2.74 -19.02
CA GLU A 91 -2.37 -2.82 -18.29
C GLU A 91 -2.67 -1.53 -17.51
N LEU A 92 -1.66 -0.88 -16.93
CA LEU A 92 -1.81 0.45 -16.32
C LEU A 92 -2.26 1.50 -17.34
N LYS A 93 -1.62 1.55 -18.51
CA LYS A 93 -2.03 2.45 -19.61
C LYS A 93 -3.44 2.14 -20.11
N ARG A 94 -3.80 0.85 -20.21
CA ARG A 94 -5.16 0.43 -20.58
C ARG A 94 -6.18 0.86 -19.51
N ALA A 95 -5.84 0.69 -18.23
CA ALA A 95 -6.65 1.14 -17.12
C ALA A 95 -6.90 2.65 -17.20
N LYS A 96 -5.84 3.45 -17.38
CA LYS A 96 -5.94 4.92 -17.49
C LYS A 96 -6.82 5.38 -18.65
N LYS A 97 -6.79 4.66 -19.78
CA LYS A 97 -7.64 4.96 -20.95
C LYS A 97 -9.12 4.66 -20.69
N ASN A 98 -9.45 3.72 -19.79
CA ASN A 98 -10.79 3.17 -19.64
C ASN A 98 -11.42 3.45 -18.27
N SER A 99 -10.84 4.33 -17.46
CA SER A 99 -11.36 4.73 -16.15
C SER A 99 -11.01 6.18 -15.85
N ASP A 100 -11.67 6.75 -14.85
CA ASP A 100 -11.38 8.10 -14.37
C ASP A 100 -10.11 8.11 -13.52
N TYR A 101 -9.90 7.07 -12.72
CA TYR A 101 -8.74 6.92 -11.83
C TYR A 101 -8.18 5.52 -11.88
N VAL A 102 -6.86 5.41 -11.69
CA VAL A 102 -6.10 4.15 -11.64
C VAL A 102 -5.37 4.05 -10.32
N ILE A 103 -5.64 2.99 -9.57
CA ILE A 103 -4.93 2.63 -8.35
C ILE A 103 -4.06 1.42 -8.67
N ALA A 104 -2.74 1.57 -8.54
CA ALA A 104 -1.82 0.46 -8.55
C ALA A 104 -1.64 -0.08 -7.13
N TYR A 105 -1.87 -1.38 -6.92
CA TYR A 105 -1.59 -2.05 -5.66
C TYR A 105 -0.40 -2.99 -5.85
N VAL A 106 0.68 -2.77 -5.09
CA VAL A 106 1.93 -3.52 -5.29
C VAL A 106 2.38 -4.19 -4.00
N HIS A 107 2.67 -5.48 -4.11
CA HIS A 107 3.23 -6.26 -3.02
C HIS A 107 4.76 -6.35 -3.21
N TRP A 108 5.53 -5.59 -2.43
CA TRP A 108 6.94 -5.27 -2.67
C TRP A 108 7.76 -4.99 -1.42
N GLY A 109 9.06 -4.78 -1.62
CA GLY A 109 9.98 -4.29 -0.59
C GLY A 109 10.52 -5.37 0.32
N THR A 110 11.25 -4.97 1.34
CA THR A 110 11.93 -5.89 2.27
C THR A 110 11.11 -6.07 3.55
N GLU A 111 10.84 -7.32 3.91
CA GLU A 111 10.13 -7.68 5.14
C GLU A 111 10.82 -7.10 6.38
N GLY A 112 10.03 -6.53 7.30
CA GLY A 112 10.48 -5.92 8.55
C GLY A 112 11.05 -4.50 8.42
N LYS A 113 11.31 -3.98 7.22
CA LYS A 113 11.88 -2.64 7.02
C LYS A 113 10.81 -1.55 7.09
N ILE A 114 11.12 -0.47 7.85
CA ILE A 114 10.27 0.72 7.97
C ILE A 114 10.55 1.77 6.89
N HIS A 115 11.74 1.73 6.29
CA HIS A 115 12.10 2.59 5.17
C HIS A 115 11.96 1.81 3.86
N TYR A 116 11.34 2.44 2.87
CA TYR A 116 11.24 1.87 1.53
C TYR A 116 12.58 1.94 0.79
N GLY A 117 12.81 0.98 -0.10
CA GLY A 117 14.03 0.82 -0.85
C GLY A 117 13.96 1.41 -2.26
N GLN A 118 15.12 1.36 -2.95
CA GLN A 118 15.24 1.82 -4.34
C GLN A 118 14.32 1.04 -5.28
N ASP A 119 14.20 -0.28 -5.11
CA ASP A 119 13.33 -1.13 -5.93
C ASP A 119 11.88 -0.65 -5.89
N GLN A 120 11.40 -0.29 -4.68
CA GLN A 120 10.05 0.22 -4.49
C GLN A 120 9.87 1.58 -5.19
N THR A 121 10.86 2.49 -5.10
CA THR A 121 10.78 3.80 -5.75
C THR A 121 10.81 3.72 -7.28
N GLU A 122 11.60 2.80 -7.84
CA GLU A 122 11.65 2.54 -9.29
C GLU A 122 10.32 2.00 -9.82
N ILE A 123 9.71 1.04 -9.11
CA ILE A 123 8.40 0.50 -9.49
C ILE A 123 7.30 1.56 -9.31
N ALA A 124 7.35 2.38 -8.26
CA ALA A 124 6.42 3.48 -8.05
C ALA A 124 6.48 4.50 -9.20
N ASP A 125 7.68 4.92 -9.57
CA ASP A 125 7.90 5.83 -10.71
C ASP A 125 7.38 5.24 -12.03
N LEU A 126 7.60 3.95 -12.26
CA LEU A 126 7.03 3.23 -13.40
C LEU A 126 5.49 3.27 -13.39
N CYS A 127 4.85 3.00 -12.23
CA CYS A 127 3.39 3.05 -12.10
C CYS A 127 2.84 4.44 -12.43
N VAL A 128 3.46 5.49 -11.88
CA VAL A 128 3.07 6.88 -12.12
C VAL A 128 3.26 7.27 -13.59
N LYS A 129 4.40 6.90 -14.21
CA LYS A 129 4.65 7.13 -15.64
C LYS A 129 3.68 6.37 -16.55
N ALA A 130 3.17 5.23 -16.09
CA ALA A 130 2.18 4.43 -16.82
C ALA A 130 0.74 4.92 -16.61
N GLY A 131 0.48 5.88 -15.74
CA GLY A 131 -0.81 6.54 -15.55
C GLY A 131 -1.55 6.17 -14.27
N ALA A 132 -0.87 5.61 -13.26
CA ALA A 132 -1.46 5.46 -11.94
C ALA A 132 -1.72 6.84 -11.30
N ASP A 133 -2.89 6.99 -10.68
CA ASP A 133 -3.30 8.18 -9.92
C ASP A 133 -3.05 8.03 -8.43
N ALA A 134 -2.84 6.79 -7.96
CA ALA A 134 -2.31 6.47 -6.64
C ALA A 134 -1.59 5.12 -6.68
N VAL A 135 -0.59 4.96 -5.82
CA VAL A 135 0.12 3.69 -5.63
C VAL A 135 0.04 3.31 -4.16
N ILE A 136 -0.43 2.10 -3.88
CA ILE A 136 -0.55 1.56 -2.52
C ILE A 136 0.26 0.27 -2.43
N GLY A 137 1.11 0.19 -1.43
CA GLY A 137 1.99 -0.94 -1.22
C GLY A 137 1.65 -1.78 0.01
N GLY A 138 2.14 -3.02 -0.01
CA GLY A 138 2.10 -3.97 1.10
C GLY A 138 3.28 -4.92 1.02
N HIS A 139 3.40 -5.86 1.93
CA HIS A 139 4.41 -6.88 2.13
C HIS A 139 5.37 -6.62 3.30
N PRO A 140 5.98 -5.43 3.50
CA PRO A 140 7.02 -5.27 4.52
C PRO A 140 6.61 -5.65 5.95
N HIS A 141 5.32 -5.87 6.20
CA HIS A 141 4.77 -6.12 7.54
C HIS A 141 5.06 -4.97 8.53
N ARG A 142 5.43 -3.82 8.01
CA ARG A 142 5.65 -2.55 8.70
C ARG A 142 4.98 -1.43 7.92
N LEU A 143 4.47 -0.45 8.63
CA LEU A 143 4.05 0.79 8.01
C LEU A 143 5.29 1.48 7.44
N GLN A 144 5.23 1.85 6.16
CA GLN A 144 6.28 2.64 5.50
C GLN A 144 5.74 4.01 5.08
N GLY A 145 6.64 4.91 4.75
CA GLY A 145 6.33 6.29 4.45
C GLY A 145 5.48 6.50 3.19
N VAL A 146 5.13 7.75 3.00
CA VAL A 146 4.43 8.27 1.82
C VAL A 146 5.33 9.26 1.11
N GLU A 147 5.27 9.30 -0.22
CA GLU A 147 5.83 10.40 -1.02
C GLU A 147 4.87 10.79 -2.14
N PHE A 148 5.17 11.89 -2.83
CA PHE A 148 4.46 12.29 -4.03
C PHE A 148 5.39 12.29 -5.24
N ILE A 149 5.10 11.44 -6.23
CA ILE A 149 5.77 11.44 -7.53
C ILE A 149 4.88 12.20 -8.51
N LYS A 150 5.31 13.38 -8.96
CA LYS A 150 4.49 14.24 -9.87
C LYS A 150 3.05 14.48 -9.37
N ASN A 151 2.90 14.76 -8.09
CA ASN A 151 1.61 14.94 -7.40
C ASN A 151 0.76 13.66 -7.25
N VAL A 152 1.24 12.50 -7.61
CA VAL A 152 0.59 11.21 -7.36
C VAL A 152 1.04 10.67 -6.01
N PRO A 153 0.12 10.39 -5.08
CA PRO A 153 0.49 9.83 -3.78
C PRO A 153 0.93 8.38 -3.91
N VAL A 154 2.01 8.04 -3.24
CA VAL A 154 2.58 6.70 -3.12
C VAL A 154 2.68 6.35 -1.64
N ALA A 155 1.85 5.45 -1.15
CA ALA A 155 1.97 4.86 0.19
C ALA A 155 2.73 3.54 0.07
N TYR A 156 3.97 3.51 0.53
CA TYR A 156 4.87 2.38 0.30
C TYR A 156 4.48 1.10 1.03
N SER A 157 3.90 1.20 2.22
CA SER A 157 3.29 0.04 2.89
C SER A 157 2.23 0.49 3.90
N VAL A 158 1.10 -0.18 3.86
CA VAL A 158 0.00 0.02 4.83
C VAL A 158 0.17 -0.80 6.11
N GLY A 159 1.24 -1.58 6.23
CA GLY A 159 1.50 -2.46 7.37
C GLY A 159 0.58 -3.68 7.41
N ASN A 160 0.58 -4.35 8.56
CA ASN A 160 -0.31 -5.46 8.83
C ASN A 160 -1.70 -4.97 9.22
N PHE A 161 -2.76 -5.61 8.72
CA PHE A 161 -4.10 -5.32 9.19
C PHE A 161 -4.65 -6.46 10.05
N TRP A 162 -4.64 -7.67 9.54
CA TRP A 162 -5.02 -8.88 10.26
C TRP A 162 -3.87 -9.89 10.19
N PHE A 163 -3.07 -9.94 11.24
CA PHE A 163 -1.86 -10.75 11.27
C PHE A 163 -1.48 -11.13 12.70
N SER A 164 -0.84 -12.28 12.91
CA SER A 164 -0.57 -12.86 14.24
C SER A 164 0.71 -12.35 14.92
N THR A 165 1.27 -11.25 14.48
CA THR A 165 2.47 -10.65 15.09
C THR A 165 2.10 -9.53 16.04
N GLY A 166 2.95 -9.23 16.99
CA GLY A 166 2.89 -8.22 18.02
C GLY A 166 2.03 -6.96 17.80
N LYS A 167 2.27 -5.95 18.59
CA LYS A 167 1.52 -4.69 18.55
C LYS A 167 2.22 -3.69 17.64
N LEU A 168 1.60 -3.30 16.52
CA LEU A 168 2.21 -2.47 15.48
C LEU A 168 1.24 -1.41 14.96
N TYR A 169 1.77 -0.25 14.58
CA TYR A 169 1.00 0.69 13.78
C TYR A 169 0.64 0.07 12.42
N THR A 170 -0.59 0.30 12.02
CA THR A 170 -1.13 -0.03 10.71
C THR A 170 -2.10 1.06 10.27
N THR A 171 -2.65 0.96 9.07
CA THR A 171 -3.55 1.99 8.55
C THR A 171 -4.59 1.42 7.61
N ILE A 172 -5.68 2.17 7.47
CA ILE A 172 -6.57 2.07 6.32
C ILE A 172 -6.22 3.22 5.38
N ALA A 173 -5.65 2.92 4.22
CA ALA A 173 -5.42 3.93 3.20
C ALA A 173 -6.74 4.31 2.53
N GLN A 174 -7.21 5.52 2.77
CA GLN A 174 -8.43 6.05 2.18
C GLN A 174 -8.08 6.99 1.02
N ILE A 175 -8.62 6.69 -0.15
CA ILE A 175 -8.54 7.59 -1.30
C ILE A 175 -9.87 8.33 -1.39
N GLN A 176 -9.80 9.64 -1.30
CA GLN A 176 -10.94 10.54 -1.48
C GLN A 176 -10.80 11.28 -2.80
N ILE A 177 -11.87 11.36 -3.55
CA ILE A 177 -11.97 12.17 -4.78
C ILE A 177 -13.00 13.24 -4.51
N ASP A 178 -12.57 14.48 -4.54
CA ASP A 178 -13.46 15.63 -4.32
C ASP A 178 -14.27 16.00 -5.58
N ASP A 179 -15.18 16.95 -5.44
CA ASP A 179 -16.06 17.39 -6.54
C ASP A 179 -15.29 18.00 -7.72
N SER A 180 -14.09 18.54 -7.47
CA SER A 180 -13.20 19.03 -8.53
C SER A 180 -12.50 17.91 -9.30
N GLY A 181 -12.60 16.66 -8.83
CA GLY A 181 -11.87 15.51 -9.36
C GLY A 181 -10.44 15.36 -8.80
N SER A 182 -10.09 16.12 -7.76
CA SER A 182 -8.78 15.97 -7.13
C SER A 182 -8.76 14.75 -6.20
N LEU A 183 -7.73 13.92 -6.38
CA LEU A 183 -7.50 12.74 -5.55
C LEU A 183 -6.64 13.10 -4.34
N LYS A 184 -7.10 12.71 -3.15
CA LYS A 184 -6.40 12.89 -1.88
C LYS A 184 -6.20 11.55 -1.20
N LEU A 185 -5.03 11.34 -0.61
CA LEU A 185 -4.72 10.18 0.22
C LEU A 185 -4.82 10.56 1.70
N ARG A 186 -5.55 9.77 2.45
CA ARG A 186 -5.60 9.80 3.92
C ARG A 186 -5.17 8.46 4.48
N MET A 187 -4.35 8.50 5.52
CA MET A 187 -3.98 7.31 6.27
C MET A 187 -4.71 7.34 7.61
N ILE A 188 -5.75 6.52 7.75
CA ILE A 188 -6.54 6.43 8.99
C ILE A 188 -5.69 5.69 10.04
N PRO A 189 -5.40 6.33 11.19
CA PRO A 189 -4.56 5.75 12.21
C PRO A 189 -5.16 4.49 12.81
N CYS A 190 -4.45 3.39 12.70
CA CYS A 190 -4.85 2.11 13.27
C CYS A 190 -3.68 1.48 14.04
N ILE A 191 -4.01 0.57 14.94
CA ILE A 191 -3.07 -0.32 15.59
C ILE A 191 -3.54 -1.75 15.40
N GLN A 192 -2.63 -2.63 15.05
CA GLN A 192 -2.85 -4.06 15.07
C GLN A 192 -2.26 -4.61 16.37
N ASP A 193 -3.05 -5.30 17.14
CA ASP A 193 -2.62 -6.03 18.34
C ASP A 193 -2.99 -7.49 18.15
N SER A 194 -1.98 -8.32 17.92
CA SER A 194 -2.19 -9.71 17.52
C SER A 194 -3.16 -9.80 16.31
N LEU A 195 -4.26 -10.49 16.38
CA LEU A 195 -5.26 -10.63 15.30
C LEU A 195 -6.35 -9.53 15.34
N THR A 196 -6.17 -8.48 16.14
CA THR A 196 -7.22 -7.47 16.34
C THR A 196 -6.76 -6.09 15.87
N PRO A 197 -7.13 -5.65 14.65
CA PRO A 197 -6.91 -4.27 14.23
C PRO A 197 -7.95 -3.35 14.87
N SER A 198 -7.52 -2.17 15.31
CA SER A 198 -8.38 -1.15 15.91
C SER A 198 -8.01 0.24 15.40
N ILE A 199 -9.01 1.09 15.17
CA ILE A 199 -8.79 2.50 14.85
C ILE A 199 -8.37 3.23 16.12
N LEU A 200 -7.32 4.06 16.04
CA LEU A 200 -6.92 4.92 17.15
C LEU A 200 -7.94 6.06 17.30
N THR A 201 -8.42 6.26 18.52
CA THR A 201 -9.41 7.31 18.84
C THR A 201 -8.86 8.38 19.77
N GLU A 202 -7.81 8.06 20.53
CA GLU A 202 -7.18 8.99 21.46
C GLU A 202 -6.32 10.02 20.71
N LYS A 203 -6.57 11.31 20.95
CA LYS A 203 -5.86 12.42 20.28
C LYS A 203 -4.33 12.31 20.39
N LYS A 204 -3.82 11.88 21.56
CA LYS A 204 -2.37 11.71 21.79
C LYS A 204 -1.80 10.62 20.91
N GLN A 205 -2.51 9.49 20.77
CA GLN A 205 -2.09 8.35 19.94
C GLN A 205 -2.17 8.69 18.46
N ILE A 206 -3.23 9.37 18.03
CA ILE A 206 -3.39 9.86 16.64
C ILE A 206 -2.24 10.81 16.29
N LYS A 207 -1.90 11.73 17.18
CA LYS A 207 -0.77 12.66 17.00
C LYS A 207 0.56 11.90 16.88
N ALA A 208 0.80 10.93 17.76
CA ALA A 208 2.01 10.10 17.72
C ALA A 208 2.10 9.29 16.41
N PHE A 209 1.00 8.72 15.96
CA PHE A 209 0.92 8.02 14.68
C PHE A 209 1.30 8.92 13.49
N TYR A 210 0.76 10.13 13.41
CA TYR A 210 1.09 11.04 12.31
C TYR A 210 2.52 11.59 12.40
N HIS A 211 3.05 11.80 13.59
CA HIS A 211 4.48 12.12 13.74
C HIS A 211 5.36 11.00 13.23
N TYR A 212 5.09 9.76 13.67
CA TYR A 212 5.81 8.58 13.18
C TYR A 212 5.75 8.49 11.65
N LEU A 213 4.56 8.64 11.08
CA LEU A 213 4.37 8.50 9.64
C LEU A 213 5.04 9.63 8.85
N ALA A 214 5.06 10.86 9.40
CA ALA A 214 5.81 11.97 8.82
C ALA A 214 7.32 11.73 8.85
N ASP A 215 7.84 11.16 9.94
CA ASP A 215 9.28 10.90 10.11
C ASP A 215 9.82 9.87 9.10
N ILE A 216 8.99 8.91 8.68
CA ILE A 216 9.37 7.88 7.71
C ILE A 216 8.96 8.21 6.27
N SER A 217 8.38 9.39 6.04
CA SER A 217 7.90 9.86 4.72
C SER A 217 8.85 10.89 4.12
N ASP A 218 8.80 11.08 2.80
CA ASP A 218 9.65 12.04 2.08
C ASP A 218 8.81 13.15 1.42
N ASN A 219 9.17 14.42 1.71
CA ASN A 219 8.59 15.61 1.07
C ASN A 219 7.05 15.69 1.12
N VAL A 220 6.48 15.34 2.28
CA VAL A 220 5.04 15.37 2.51
C VAL A 220 4.67 16.24 3.71
N GLY A 221 3.51 16.86 3.65
CA GLY A 221 2.78 17.37 4.80
C GLY A 221 1.57 16.50 5.08
N ILE A 222 1.10 16.53 6.32
CA ILE A 222 -0.12 15.85 6.76
C ILE A 222 -0.98 16.91 7.45
N ASP A 223 -2.23 17.06 7.01
CA ASP A 223 -3.15 18.00 7.65
C ASP A 223 -3.80 17.42 8.91
N GLU A 224 -4.61 18.23 9.59
CA GLU A 224 -5.30 17.85 10.83
C GLU A 224 -6.27 16.69 10.67
N ASP A 225 -6.77 16.49 9.45
CA ASP A 225 -7.68 15.39 9.09
C ASP A 225 -6.93 14.13 8.64
N GLY A 226 -5.60 14.20 8.53
CA GLY A 226 -4.72 13.09 8.14
C GLY A 226 -4.58 12.92 6.63
N PHE A 227 -4.94 13.92 5.82
CA PHE A 227 -4.66 13.92 4.39
C PHE A 227 -3.24 14.34 4.11
N PHE A 228 -2.62 13.62 3.20
CA PHE A 228 -1.28 13.90 2.71
C PHE A 228 -1.30 14.90 1.56
N TYR A 229 -0.31 15.78 1.55
CA TYR A 229 -0.09 16.71 0.45
C TYR A 229 1.41 16.86 0.16
N PRO A 230 1.82 17.18 -1.08
CA PRO A 230 3.22 17.40 -1.39
C PRO A 230 3.71 18.67 -0.68
N TYR A 231 4.82 18.51 0.06
CA TYR A 231 5.45 19.60 0.79
C TYR A 231 6.82 19.88 0.18
N LYS A 232 6.95 21.02 -0.47
CA LYS A 232 8.25 21.53 -0.95
C LYS A 232 8.70 22.59 0.02
N ASN A 233 9.89 22.45 0.58
CA ASN A 233 10.55 23.34 1.52
C ASN A 233 10.26 24.83 1.25
N VAL A 234 9.21 25.34 1.85
CA VAL A 234 8.91 26.78 1.86
C VAL A 234 8.60 27.09 3.31
N GLU A 235 9.46 27.89 3.95
CA GLU A 235 9.13 28.50 5.23
C GLU A 235 7.81 29.26 5.05
N LYS A 236 6.70 28.66 5.43
CA LYS A 236 5.41 29.35 5.52
C LYS A 236 4.91 29.27 6.95
N PRO A 237 4.63 30.42 7.56
CA PRO A 237 3.87 30.46 8.82
C PRO A 237 2.50 29.81 8.59
N GLY A 238 2.11 28.88 9.45
CA GLY A 238 0.81 28.20 9.38
C GLY A 238 0.82 26.80 8.74
N VAL A 239 1.99 26.22 8.59
CA VAL A 239 2.11 24.81 8.16
C VAL A 239 1.58 23.90 9.26
N SER A 240 0.87 22.84 8.87
CA SER A 240 0.39 21.76 9.74
C SER A 240 1.46 21.37 10.76
N PRO A 241 1.09 21.12 12.03
CA PRO A 241 2.02 20.64 13.06
C PRO A 241 2.68 19.30 12.69
N TYR A 242 2.20 18.63 11.62
CA TYR A 242 2.72 17.38 11.09
C TYR A 242 3.50 17.55 9.78
N ALA A 243 3.70 18.78 9.30
CA ALA A 243 4.54 19.02 8.11
C ALA A 243 5.99 18.71 8.45
N TYR A 244 6.63 17.91 7.65
CA TYR A 244 8.01 17.49 7.82
C TYR A 244 8.83 17.85 6.57
N THR A 245 9.94 18.55 6.78
CA THR A 245 10.95 18.73 5.74
C THR A 245 11.94 17.58 5.86
N SER A 246 11.89 16.64 4.95
CA SER A 246 12.82 15.53 4.97
C SER A 246 14.24 16.01 4.66
N GLY A 247 15.03 16.12 5.71
CA GLY A 247 16.41 15.71 5.55
C GLY A 247 16.41 14.24 5.99
N ARG A 248 16.69 13.32 5.10
CA ARG A 248 16.84 11.92 5.48
C ARG A 248 17.75 11.83 6.69
N ARG A 249 17.20 11.68 7.89
CA ARG A 249 17.97 11.33 9.07
C ARG A 249 18.25 9.84 9.00
N TYR A 250 19.15 9.46 8.10
CA TYR A 250 19.75 8.14 8.14
C TYR A 250 20.43 7.98 9.49
N GLY A 251 19.99 7.05 10.31
CA GLY A 251 20.80 6.47 11.37
C GLY A 251 20.37 6.65 12.80
N GLN A 252 19.16 7.13 13.13
CA GLN A 252 18.74 7.25 14.54
C GLN A 252 17.44 6.55 14.92
N TYR A 253 16.72 5.96 13.99
CA TYR A 253 15.60 5.10 14.32
C TYR A 253 16.04 3.66 14.21
N PHE A 254 16.29 3.07 15.36
CA PHE A 254 16.60 1.68 15.51
C PHE A 254 15.47 0.81 14.93
N ASP A 255 15.82 -0.42 14.56
CA ASP A 255 14.87 -1.49 14.17
C ASP A 255 13.82 -1.80 15.28
N ASP A 256 13.80 -1.05 16.36
CA ASP A 256 12.97 -1.18 17.56
C ASP A 256 11.80 -0.18 17.55
N VAL A 257 10.89 -0.32 16.59
CA VAL A 257 9.57 0.31 16.70
C VAL A 257 8.82 -0.18 17.96
N ASP A 258 9.20 -1.34 18.49
CA ASP A 258 8.71 -1.84 19.78
C ASP A 258 9.06 -0.93 20.97
N LEU A 259 10.14 -0.15 20.90
CA LEU A 259 10.54 0.73 21.98
C LEU A 259 9.73 2.04 22.01
N ASP A 260 9.35 2.56 20.86
CA ASP A 260 8.58 3.80 20.78
C ASP A 260 7.11 3.58 21.16
N LEU A 261 6.57 2.40 20.86
CA LEU A 261 5.24 2.00 21.32
C LEU A 261 5.18 1.77 22.85
N LYS A 262 6.31 1.50 23.50
CA LYS A 262 6.41 1.40 24.97
C LYS A 262 6.47 2.77 25.65
N SER A 263 7.01 3.79 24.98
CA SER A 263 7.05 5.16 25.46
C SER A 263 5.71 5.90 25.30
N ILE A 264 4.85 5.43 24.41
CA ILE A 264 3.47 5.85 24.30
C ILE A 264 2.69 4.94 25.26
N ASP A 265 2.15 5.49 26.32
CA ASP A 265 1.33 4.80 27.32
C ASP A 265 0.02 4.28 26.67
N ILE A 266 0.15 3.29 25.77
CA ILE A 266 -0.96 2.65 25.08
C ILE A 266 -1.63 1.61 26.02
N VAL A 267 -0.99 1.29 27.15
CA VAL A 267 -1.42 0.26 28.09
C VAL A 267 -2.41 0.80 29.14
N GLY A 268 -2.58 2.10 29.23
CA GLY A 268 -3.57 2.71 30.09
C GLY A 268 -4.98 2.61 29.54
N ASN A 269 -5.75 1.66 30.01
CA ASN A 269 -7.21 1.52 29.86
C ASN A 269 -7.73 0.79 28.60
N LEU A 270 -7.42 -0.50 28.51
CA LEU A 270 -8.37 -1.48 27.98
C LEU A 270 -8.71 -2.43 29.13
N GLN A 271 -9.60 -2.02 30.00
CA GLN A 271 -10.47 -2.89 30.80
C GLN A 271 -11.86 -2.87 30.18
#